data_c6c0042b1d4c4ddadb6ffab4307c18c3
#
_entry.id   c6c0042b1d4c4ddadb6ffab4307c18c3
#
_cell.length_a   1.000
_cell.length_b   1.000
_cell.length_c   1.000
_cell.angle_alpha   90.00
_cell.angle_beta   90.00
_cell.angle_gamma   90.00
#
_symmetry.space_group_name_H-M   'P 1'
#
loop_
_entity.id
_entity.type
_entity.pdbx_description
1 polymer ?
#
loop_
_entity_poly.entity_id
_entity_poly.type
_entity_poly.pdbx_seq_one_letter_code
_entity_poly.pdbx_strand_id
1 'polypeptide(L)'
;ENFAAFEQQVRETSWEEIVHQSGVERDTIQQITEQYLQAKNAVFGWCMGITHHLHGVQNVQMIANVALLRGQVGRRGAGLMPIRGHSNVQGMGSVGVSPGLKQAMIQRFEQRLGVSVPTSPGYDSMACMQAAKRGEMDFALCLGGNLYGSNPDSRHALDALSRIKSVVYLSTTLNTGHAWGTGQDTLILPVLPRDEEPQPTTQESMFSFVRISDGGPARFPGPRSEVSILSSIGQQLFQASHPVAERLDWKTLESHAAIRELMAELIPDYAPLKERETSREEFHVPGRALQNYQFPT
;
A
#
# COMPACT_ATOMS: atom_id res chain seq x y z
N GLU A 1 1.41 -31.38 -0.87
CA GLU A 1 0.49 -32.09 0.03
C GLU A 1 -0.95 -31.84 -0.41
N ASN A 2 -1.85 -32.79 -0.22
CA ASN A 2 -3.27 -32.73 -0.58
C ASN A 2 -3.63 -32.62 -2.09
N PHE A 3 -2.68 -32.93 -3.00
CA PHE A 3 -2.99 -32.90 -4.45
C PHE A 3 -4.16 -33.81 -4.81
N ALA A 4 -4.27 -35.00 -4.20
CA ALA A 4 -5.37 -35.93 -4.46
C ALA A 4 -6.74 -35.34 -4.09
N ALA A 5 -6.83 -34.62 -2.96
CA ALA A 5 -8.09 -33.97 -2.56
C ALA A 5 -8.44 -32.81 -3.51
N PHE A 6 -7.45 -32.03 -3.94
CA PHE A 6 -7.64 -30.98 -4.94
C PHE A 6 -8.10 -31.55 -6.29
N GLU A 7 -7.45 -32.62 -6.77
CA GLU A 7 -7.84 -33.31 -8.01
C GLU A 7 -9.27 -33.83 -7.95
N GLN A 8 -9.62 -34.45 -6.82
CA GLN A 8 -10.97 -34.93 -6.60
C GLN A 8 -12.00 -33.79 -6.67
N GLN A 9 -11.77 -32.69 -5.96
CA GLN A 9 -12.66 -31.55 -5.99
C GLN A 9 -12.85 -30.98 -7.39
N VAL A 10 -11.76 -30.84 -8.16
CA VAL A 10 -11.82 -30.34 -9.55
C VAL A 10 -12.64 -31.30 -10.44
N ARG A 11 -12.48 -32.62 -10.28
CA ARG A 11 -13.21 -33.62 -11.07
C ARG A 11 -14.69 -33.69 -10.71
N GLU A 12 -15.04 -33.41 -9.46
CA GLU A 12 -16.44 -33.42 -8.98
C GLU A 12 -17.21 -32.15 -9.39
N THR A 13 -16.51 -31.06 -9.72
CA THR A 13 -17.14 -29.78 -10.18
C THR A 13 -17.69 -29.99 -11.61
N SER A 14 -18.99 -29.84 -11.78
CA SER A 14 -19.62 -30.03 -13.08
C SER A 14 -19.35 -28.85 -14.05
N TRP A 15 -19.32 -29.15 -15.35
CA TRP A 15 -19.22 -28.10 -16.37
C TRP A 15 -20.41 -27.13 -16.36
N GLU A 16 -21.58 -27.64 -16.02
CA GLU A 16 -22.79 -26.82 -15.90
C GLU A 16 -22.64 -25.76 -14.82
N GLU A 17 -22.11 -26.15 -13.66
CA GLU A 17 -21.82 -25.21 -12.57
C GLU A 17 -20.75 -24.20 -12.96
N ILE A 18 -19.66 -24.64 -13.60
CA ILE A 18 -18.58 -23.75 -14.04
C ILE A 18 -19.11 -22.69 -15.01
N VAL A 19 -19.88 -23.07 -16.01
CA VAL A 19 -20.46 -22.17 -17.01
C VAL A 19 -21.45 -21.21 -16.34
N HIS A 20 -22.32 -21.74 -15.47
CA HIS A 20 -23.31 -20.91 -14.76
C HIS A 20 -22.67 -19.86 -13.87
N GLN A 21 -21.66 -20.23 -13.08
CA GLN A 21 -21.00 -19.32 -12.14
C GLN A 21 -20.06 -18.33 -12.83
N SER A 22 -19.35 -18.75 -13.86
CA SER A 22 -18.40 -17.89 -14.57
C SER A 22 -19.04 -17.00 -15.64
N GLY A 23 -20.19 -17.39 -16.17
CA GLY A 23 -20.80 -16.78 -17.35
C GLY A 23 -19.97 -17.00 -18.64
N VAL A 24 -19.02 -17.93 -18.64
CA VAL A 24 -18.15 -18.23 -19.78
C VAL A 24 -18.48 -19.61 -20.34
N GLU A 25 -18.75 -19.66 -21.65
CA GLU A 25 -19.05 -20.91 -22.33
C GLU A 25 -17.92 -21.93 -22.28
N ARG A 26 -18.27 -23.20 -22.19
CA ARG A 26 -17.31 -24.32 -22.09
C ARG A 26 -16.25 -24.29 -23.19
N ASP A 27 -16.68 -24.07 -24.43
CA ASP A 27 -15.78 -24.07 -25.60
C ASP A 27 -14.74 -22.95 -25.48
N THR A 28 -15.13 -21.78 -24.95
CA THR A 28 -14.20 -20.67 -24.71
C THR A 28 -13.17 -21.06 -23.64
N ILE A 29 -13.59 -21.69 -22.55
CA ILE A 29 -12.68 -22.16 -21.51
C ILE A 29 -11.71 -23.21 -22.06
N GLN A 30 -12.18 -24.12 -22.91
CA GLN A 30 -11.34 -25.12 -23.56
C GLN A 30 -10.32 -24.49 -24.49
N GLN A 31 -10.70 -23.52 -25.31
CA GLN A 31 -9.78 -22.76 -26.18
C GLN A 31 -8.67 -22.05 -25.40
N ILE A 32 -9.03 -21.38 -24.29
CA ILE A 32 -8.04 -20.73 -23.41
C ILE A 32 -7.11 -21.78 -22.80
N THR A 33 -7.66 -22.92 -22.39
CA THR A 33 -6.88 -24.02 -21.81
C THR A 33 -5.88 -24.57 -22.83
N GLU A 34 -6.27 -24.78 -24.09
CA GLU A 34 -5.38 -25.25 -25.17
C GLU A 34 -4.25 -24.26 -25.41
N GLN A 35 -4.53 -22.95 -25.49
CA GLN A 35 -3.51 -21.92 -25.63
C GLN A 35 -2.53 -21.94 -24.44
N TYR A 36 -3.04 -22.07 -23.22
CA TYR A 36 -2.22 -22.17 -22.03
C TYR A 36 -1.36 -23.45 -22.03
N LEU A 37 -1.89 -24.57 -22.47
CA LEU A 37 -1.16 -25.84 -22.58
C LEU A 37 -0.02 -25.77 -23.61
N GLN A 38 -0.17 -25.00 -24.69
CA GLN A 38 0.87 -24.78 -25.71
C GLN A 38 1.93 -23.78 -25.25
N ALA A 39 1.59 -22.87 -24.33
CA ALA A 39 2.51 -21.86 -23.88
C ALA A 39 3.69 -22.45 -23.09
N LYS A 40 4.91 -22.12 -23.47
CA LYS A 40 6.11 -22.53 -22.74
C LYS A 40 6.21 -21.80 -21.40
N ASN A 41 5.98 -20.50 -21.39
CA ASN A 41 6.00 -19.64 -20.23
C ASN A 41 4.68 -18.87 -20.13
N ALA A 42 4.15 -18.70 -18.92
CA ALA A 42 2.99 -17.90 -18.64
C ALA A 42 3.20 -17.04 -17.40
N VAL A 43 2.77 -15.79 -17.47
CA VAL A 43 2.71 -14.88 -16.32
C VAL A 43 1.24 -14.64 -15.99
N PHE A 44 0.90 -14.85 -14.73
CA PHE A 44 -0.45 -14.61 -14.21
C PHE A 44 -0.48 -13.26 -13.49
N GLY A 45 -1.08 -12.27 -14.12
CA GLY A 45 -1.25 -10.93 -13.54
C GLY A 45 -2.67 -10.74 -13.02
N TRP A 46 -2.81 -10.28 -11.79
CA TRP A 46 -4.11 -9.91 -11.21
C TRP A 46 -3.97 -8.73 -10.24
N CYS A 47 -5.09 -8.06 -9.98
CA CYS A 47 -5.19 -6.95 -9.05
C CYS A 47 -6.50 -7.07 -8.25
N MET A 48 -7.00 -5.96 -7.74
CA MET A 48 -8.17 -5.91 -6.85
C MET A 48 -9.46 -6.43 -7.49
N GLY A 49 -9.60 -6.40 -8.80
CA GLY A 49 -10.74 -7.01 -9.50
C GLY A 49 -10.96 -8.49 -9.17
N ILE A 50 -9.88 -9.23 -8.88
CA ILE A 50 -9.96 -10.64 -8.47
C ILE A 50 -10.14 -10.79 -6.96
N THR A 51 -9.55 -9.90 -6.16
CA THR A 51 -9.55 -10.03 -4.69
C THR A 51 -10.79 -9.43 -4.02
N HIS A 52 -11.51 -8.52 -4.68
CA HIS A 52 -12.73 -7.89 -4.16
C HIS A 52 -14.01 -8.73 -4.43
N HIS A 53 -13.88 -10.03 -4.45
CA HIS A 53 -14.97 -10.98 -4.49
C HIS A 53 -15.19 -11.64 -3.13
N LEU A 54 -16.38 -12.17 -2.90
CA LEU A 54 -16.68 -13.00 -1.71
C LEU A 54 -15.66 -14.12 -1.54
N HIS A 55 -15.24 -14.73 -2.65
CA HIS A 55 -14.27 -15.81 -2.73
C HIS A 55 -12.89 -15.33 -3.23
N GLY A 56 -12.50 -14.08 -2.93
CA GLY A 56 -11.25 -13.49 -3.43
C GLY A 56 -10.00 -14.27 -3.06
N VAL A 57 -9.94 -14.86 -1.86
CA VAL A 57 -8.81 -15.70 -1.42
C VAL A 57 -8.75 -16.97 -2.27
N GLN A 58 -9.88 -17.66 -2.44
CA GLN A 58 -9.97 -18.89 -3.25
C GLN A 58 -9.63 -18.62 -4.72
N ASN A 59 -10.03 -17.46 -5.27
CA ASN A 59 -9.65 -17.06 -6.62
C ASN A 59 -8.12 -16.98 -6.78
N VAL A 60 -7.44 -16.34 -5.83
CA VAL A 60 -5.97 -16.24 -5.85
C VAL A 60 -5.32 -17.61 -5.67
N GLN A 61 -5.83 -18.43 -4.76
CA GLN A 61 -5.34 -19.80 -4.58
C GLN A 61 -5.50 -20.63 -5.85
N MET A 62 -6.61 -20.49 -6.57
CA MET A 62 -6.83 -21.20 -7.83
C MET A 62 -5.87 -20.73 -8.93
N ILE A 63 -5.60 -19.43 -9.04
CA ILE A 63 -4.57 -18.90 -9.96
C ILE A 63 -3.21 -19.53 -9.63
N ALA A 64 -2.85 -19.58 -8.36
CA ALA A 64 -1.59 -20.20 -7.91
C ALA A 64 -1.55 -21.70 -8.24
N ASN A 65 -2.65 -22.43 -8.02
CA ASN A 65 -2.75 -23.86 -8.34
C ASN A 65 -2.56 -24.11 -9.84
N VAL A 66 -3.19 -23.34 -10.71
CA VAL A 66 -3.02 -23.46 -12.17
C VAL A 66 -1.57 -23.19 -12.60
N ALA A 67 -0.93 -22.19 -12.01
CA ALA A 67 0.48 -21.90 -12.29
C ALA A 67 1.40 -23.02 -11.80
N LEU A 68 1.15 -23.59 -10.63
CA LEU A 68 1.93 -24.69 -10.06
C LEU A 68 1.79 -25.97 -10.86
N LEU A 69 0.58 -26.32 -11.31
CA LEU A 69 0.30 -27.52 -12.12
C LEU A 69 1.16 -27.58 -13.40
N ARG A 70 1.51 -26.44 -13.96
CA ARG A 70 2.34 -26.34 -15.17
C ARG A 70 3.79 -25.93 -14.89
N GLY A 71 4.22 -25.88 -13.64
CA GLY A 71 5.57 -25.48 -13.26
C GLY A 71 5.92 -24.07 -13.70
N GLN A 72 4.96 -23.14 -13.68
CA GLN A 72 5.19 -21.74 -14.06
C GLN A 72 5.80 -20.91 -12.93
N VAL A 73 5.88 -21.44 -11.72
CA VAL A 73 6.55 -20.78 -10.58
C VAL A 73 8.02 -21.21 -10.54
N GLY A 74 8.94 -20.25 -10.37
CA GLY A 74 10.37 -20.52 -10.32
C GLY A 74 11.07 -20.64 -11.68
N ARG A 75 10.40 -20.35 -12.76
CA ARG A 75 10.92 -20.39 -14.12
C ARG A 75 11.14 -18.97 -14.66
N ARG A 76 12.26 -18.74 -15.33
CA ARG A 76 12.55 -17.45 -15.97
C ARG A 76 11.50 -17.13 -17.04
N GLY A 77 10.90 -15.95 -16.96
CA GLY A 77 9.86 -15.48 -17.88
C GLY A 77 8.46 -16.07 -17.63
N ALA A 78 8.25 -16.68 -16.45
CA ALA A 78 6.96 -17.17 -16.01
C ALA A 78 6.75 -16.87 -14.53
N GLY A 79 5.52 -16.89 -14.04
CA GLY A 79 5.25 -16.73 -12.62
C GLY A 79 3.96 -15.99 -12.27
N LEU A 80 3.84 -15.68 -10.99
CA LEU A 80 2.72 -14.99 -10.39
C LEU A 80 3.07 -13.51 -10.22
N MET A 81 2.18 -12.63 -10.67
CA MET A 81 2.38 -11.18 -10.63
C MET A 81 1.16 -10.47 -10.00
N PRO A 82 1.04 -10.50 -8.67
CA PRO A 82 0.03 -9.70 -7.99
C PRO A 82 0.36 -8.21 -8.15
N ILE A 83 -0.50 -7.46 -8.85
CA ILE A 83 -0.26 -6.06 -9.19
C ILE A 83 -0.83 -5.16 -8.09
N ARG A 84 -0.02 -4.28 -7.54
CA ARG A 84 -0.45 -3.23 -6.62
C ARG A 84 -1.07 -2.07 -7.40
N GLY A 85 -2.20 -1.53 -6.90
CA GLY A 85 -2.91 -0.44 -7.58
C GLY A 85 -2.25 0.92 -7.40
N HIS A 86 -1.87 1.26 -6.17
CA HIS A 86 -1.28 2.55 -5.84
C HIS A 86 0.25 2.50 -5.85
N SER A 87 0.87 3.64 -6.17
CA SER A 87 2.32 3.80 -6.03
C SER A 87 2.77 3.55 -4.60
N ASN A 88 3.82 2.75 -4.43
CA ASN A 88 4.48 2.50 -3.16
C ASN A 88 3.59 1.92 -2.04
N VAL A 89 2.52 1.21 -2.37
CA VAL A 89 1.68 0.52 -1.36
C VAL A 89 2.51 -0.42 -0.48
N GLN A 90 3.46 -1.13 -1.09
CA GLN A 90 4.37 -2.02 -0.38
C GLN A 90 5.24 -1.24 0.62
N GLY A 91 5.85 -0.14 0.19
CA GLY A 91 6.69 0.70 1.04
C GLY A 91 5.90 1.35 2.18
N MET A 92 4.69 1.80 1.94
CA MET A 92 3.81 2.34 2.98
C MET A 92 3.60 1.33 4.11
N GLY A 93 3.27 0.08 3.79
CA GLY A 93 3.15 -0.98 4.80
C GLY A 93 4.47 -1.29 5.51
N SER A 94 5.59 -1.25 4.78
CA SER A 94 6.92 -1.56 5.32
C SER A 94 7.42 -0.50 6.31
N VAL A 95 7.06 0.76 6.14
CA VAL A 95 7.39 1.85 7.08
C VAL A 95 6.39 1.96 8.24
N GLY A 96 5.43 1.05 8.33
CA GLY A 96 4.55 0.95 9.49
C GLY A 96 3.20 1.67 9.34
N VAL A 97 2.84 2.15 8.16
CA VAL A 97 1.49 2.68 7.91
C VAL A 97 0.52 1.52 7.80
N SER A 98 0.10 1.01 8.93
CA SER A 98 -0.82 -0.13 9.11
C SER A 98 -1.53 -0.02 10.46
N PRO A 99 -2.70 -0.63 10.64
CA PRO A 99 -3.42 -0.61 11.91
C PRO A 99 -2.62 -1.18 13.09
N GLY A 100 -1.70 -2.11 12.85
CA GLY A 100 -0.86 -2.71 13.90
C GLY A 100 0.63 -2.64 13.54
N LEU A 101 1.44 -2.07 14.43
CA LEU A 101 2.89 -2.06 14.31
C LEU A 101 3.49 -3.37 14.84
N LYS A 102 4.56 -3.82 14.19
CA LYS A 102 5.36 -4.94 14.71
C LYS A 102 6.08 -4.52 16.01
N GLN A 103 6.13 -5.40 17.00
CA GLN A 103 6.76 -5.13 18.30
C GLN A 103 8.20 -4.62 18.16
N ALA A 104 8.99 -5.16 17.23
CA ALA A 104 10.35 -4.70 17.00
C ALA A 104 10.43 -3.25 16.47
N MET A 105 9.42 -2.78 15.73
CA MET A 105 9.33 -1.38 15.31
C MET A 105 8.95 -0.49 16.49
N ILE A 106 7.96 -0.87 17.28
CA ILE A 106 7.56 -0.15 18.49
C ILE A 106 8.78 0.10 19.37
N GLN A 107 9.54 -0.93 19.71
CA GLN A 107 10.74 -0.82 20.54
C GLN A 107 11.77 0.16 19.97
N ARG A 108 11.99 0.18 18.66
CA ARG A 108 12.93 1.10 18.02
C ARG A 108 12.45 2.53 18.03
N PHE A 109 11.15 2.76 17.77
CA PHE A 109 10.55 4.08 17.89
C PHE A 109 10.65 4.60 19.33
N GLU A 110 10.34 3.79 20.33
CA GLU A 110 10.45 4.16 21.74
C GLU A 110 11.89 4.50 22.14
N GLN A 111 12.86 3.68 21.74
CA GLN A 111 14.27 3.94 22.00
C GLN A 111 14.78 5.22 21.32
N ARG A 112 14.35 5.45 20.07
CA ARG A 112 14.79 6.60 19.28
C ARG A 112 14.14 7.90 19.71
N LEU A 113 12.83 7.88 19.96
CA LEU A 113 12.04 9.08 20.26
C LEU A 113 11.90 9.35 21.76
N GLY A 114 12.17 8.36 22.62
CA GLY A 114 12.05 8.51 24.08
C GLY A 114 10.62 8.69 24.57
N VAL A 115 9.66 8.19 23.81
CA VAL A 115 8.23 8.24 24.13
C VAL A 115 7.63 6.85 24.08
N SER A 116 6.55 6.62 24.83
CA SER A 116 5.80 5.38 24.75
C SER A 116 4.92 5.36 23.50
N VAL A 117 5.02 4.31 22.71
CA VAL A 117 4.22 4.13 21.49
C VAL A 117 3.00 3.28 21.82
N PRO A 118 1.78 3.67 21.40
CA PRO A 118 0.59 2.85 21.60
C PRO A 118 0.76 1.43 21.01
N THR A 119 0.39 0.43 21.81
CA THR A 119 0.45 -0.99 21.39
C THR A 119 -0.89 -1.52 20.89
N SER A 120 -2.00 -0.81 21.20
CA SER A 120 -3.30 -1.12 20.65
C SER A 120 -3.36 -0.85 19.15
N PRO A 121 -3.96 -1.74 18.35
CA PRO A 121 -4.13 -1.48 16.92
C PRO A 121 -4.92 -0.19 16.67
N GLY A 122 -4.52 0.55 15.64
CA GLY A 122 -5.32 1.63 15.09
C GLY A 122 -6.49 1.09 14.26
N TYR A 123 -7.33 1.99 13.78
CA TYR A 123 -8.44 1.64 12.91
C TYR A 123 -7.99 1.42 11.45
N ASP A 124 -8.59 0.46 10.78
CA ASP A 124 -8.56 0.38 9.32
C ASP A 124 -9.53 1.40 8.70
N SER A 125 -9.56 1.49 7.37
CA SER A 125 -10.40 2.46 6.67
C SER A 125 -11.88 2.33 6.99
N MET A 126 -12.40 1.10 7.12
CA MET A 126 -13.82 0.86 7.45
C MET A 126 -14.12 1.25 8.89
N ALA A 127 -13.27 0.87 9.84
CA ALA A 127 -13.41 1.23 11.25
C ALA A 127 -13.31 2.75 11.44
N CYS A 128 -12.43 3.45 10.70
CA CYS A 128 -12.38 4.91 10.67
C CYS A 128 -13.71 5.52 10.22
N MET A 129 -14.29 5.03 9.13
CA MET A 129 -15.57 5.54 8.63
C MET A 129 -16.72 5.28 9.62
N GLN A 130 -16.73 4.12 10.28
CA GLN A 130 -17.70 3.80 11.30
C GLN A 130 -17.56 4.69 12.54
N ALA A 131 -16.33 4.92 13.00
CA ALA A 131 -16.04 5.80 14.12
C ALA A 131 -16.42 7.27 13.80
N ALA A 132 -16.11 7.75 12.59
CA ALA A 132 -16.54 9.06 12.14
C ALA A 132 -18.06 9.19 12.14
N LYS A 133 -18.78 8.18 11.66
CA LYS A 133 -20.25 8.15 11.68
C LYS A 133 -20.84 8.19 13.10
N ARG A 134 -20.15 7.62 14.08
CA ARG A 134 -20.54 7.72 15.49
C ARG A 134 -20.18 9.06 16.14
N GLY A 135 -19.46 9.95 15.42
CA GLY A 135 -18.98 11.22 15.95
C GLY A 135 -17.77 11.11 16.89
N GLU A 136 -17.01 10.04 16.76
CA GLU A 136 -15.83 9.76 17.60
C GLU A 136 -14.53 10.35 17.01
N MET A 137 -14.60 11.02 15.86
CA MET A 137 -13.45 11.63 15.19
C MET A 137 -13.62 13.14 15.09
N ASP A 138 -12.65 13.87 15.65
CA ASP A 138 -12.61 15.33 15.57
C ASP A 138 -11.82 15.84 14.38
N PHE A 139 -10.82 15.10 13.94
CA PHE A 139 -9.87 15.53 12.91
C PHE A 139 -9.53 14.40 11.93
N ALA A 140 -9.45 14.74 10.64
CA ALA A 140 -8.93 13.85 9.61
C ALA A 140 -7.91 14.57 8.72
N LEU A 141 -6.75 13.93 8.50
CA LEU A 141 -5.73 14.33 7.53
C LEU A 141 -5.70 13.29 6.40
N CYS A 142 -6.11 13.70 5.22
CA CYS A 142 -6.22 12.85 4.04
C CYS A 142 -5.10 13.20 3.04
N LEU A 143 -4.16 12.27 2.84
CA LEU A 143 -3.06 12.42 1.89
C LEU A 143 -3.44 11.73 0.57
N GLY A 144 -3.76 12.55 -0.44
CA GLY A 144 -4.20 12.08 -1.74
C GLY A 144 -5.53 11.31 -1.71
N GLY A 145 -5.87 10.71 -2.83
CA GLY A 145 -7.04 9.87 -2.97
C GLY A 145 -8.39 10.61 -2.97
N ASN A 146 -9.45 9.83 -2.84
CA ASN A 146 -10.83 10.30 -2.76
C ASN A 146 -11.59 9.40 -1.79
N LEU A 147 -11.48 9.68 -0.50
CA LEU A 147 -12.08 8.84 0.55
C LEU A 147 -13.61 8.72 0.42
N TYR A 148 -14.28 9.76 -0.04
CA TYR A 148 -15.71 9.72 -0.35
C TYR A 148 -16.02 8.79 -1.53
N GLY A 149 -15.38 9.02 -2.68
CA GLY A 149 -15.70 8.32 -3.93
C GLY A 149 -15.15 6.89 -4.02
N SER A 150 -14.14 6.56 -3.22
CA SER A 150 -13.58 5.20 -3.16
C SER A 150 -14.32 4.27 -2.18
N ASN A 151 -15.24 4.81 -1.38
CA ASN A 151 -16.08 3.98 -0.53
C ASN A 151 -17.15 3.24 -1.34
N PRO A 152 -17.44 1.97 -1.00
CA PRO A 152 -18.51 1.20 -1.64
C PRO A 152 -19.90 1.84 -1.50
N ASP A 153 -20.12 2.56 -0.38
CA ASP A 153 -21.33 3.31 -0.08
C ASP A 153 -20.99 4.79 0.12
N SER A 154 -21.14 5.57 -0.95
CA SER A 154 -20.88 7.02 -0.93
C SER A 154 -21.82 7.79 0.01
N ARG A 155 -23.04 7.32 0.24
CA ARG A 155 -23.97 7.95 1.19
C ARG A 155 -23.51 7.75 2.63
N HIS A 156 -23.04 6.53 2.94
CA HIS A 156 -22.41 6.25 4.23
C HIS A 156 -21.17 7.12 4.44
N ALA A 157 -20.32 7.25 3.40
CA ALA A 157 -19.12 8.07 3.44
C ALA A 157 -19.45 9.56 3.66
N LEU A 158 -20.45 10.09 2.97
CA LEU A 158 -20.93 11.46 3.16
C LEU A 158 -21.38 11.71 4.61
N ASP A 159 -22.24 10.84 5.15
CA ASP A 159 -22.75 10.96 6.54
C ASP A 159 -21.61 10.85 7.56
N ALA A 160 -20.65 9.97 7.34
CA ALA A 160 -19.51 9.81 8.25
C ALA A 160 -18.59 11.04 8.23
N LEU A 161 -18.17 11.48 7.04
CA LEU A 161 -17.22 12.60 6.89
C LEU A 161 -17.83 13.93 7.40
N SER A 162 -19.12 14.19 7.16
CA SER A 162 -19.80 15.40 7.59
C SER A 162 -19.85 15.58 9.12
N ARG A 163 -19.60 14.53 9.90
CA ARG A 163 -19.56 14.57 11.38
C ARG A 163 -18.19 14.88 11.95
N ILE A 164 -17.14 14.85 11.11
CA ILE A 164 -15.79 15.24 11.52
C ILE A 164 -15.72 16.76 11.61
N LYS A 165 -15.17 17.30 12.71
CA LYS A 165 -15.07 18.75 12.89
C LYS A 165 -14.14 19.37 11.85
N SER A 166 -12.95 18.82 11.66
CA SER A 166 -11.98 19.37 10.71
C SER A 166 -11.41 18.28 9.80
N VAL A 167 -11.52 18.50 8.49
CA VAL A 167 -10.93 17.62 7.47
C VAL A 167 -9.91 18.41 6.64
N VAL A 168 -8.68 17.90 6.57
CA VAL A 168 -7.62 18.49 5.76
C VAL A 168 -7.26 17.53 4.64
N TYR A 169 -7.35 18.00 3.41
CA TYR A 169 -6.94 17.26 2.22
C TYR A 169 -5.62 17.80 1.68
N LEU A 170 -4.64 16.92 1.50
CA LEU A 170 -3.44 17.17 0.71
C LEU A 170 -3.64 16.50 -0.63
N SER A 171 -3.87 17.27 -1.69
CA SER A 171 -4.28 16.72 -2.99
C SER A 171 -3.57 17.39 -4.15
N THR A 172 -3.23 16.59 -5.17
CA THR A 172 -2.62 17.08 -6.41
C THR A 172 -3.65 17.71 -7.35
N THR A 173 -4.88 17.18 -7.35
CA THR A 173 -6.01 17.64 -8.18
C THR A 173 -7.30 17.58 -7.38
N LEU A 174 -8.28 18.39 -7.78
CA LEU A 174 -9.63 18.31 -7.21
C LEU A 174 -10.37 17.06 -7.69
N ASN A 175 -11.21 16.52 -6.82
CA ASN A 175 -12.06 15.38 -7.10
C ASN A 175 -13.42 15.50 -6.36
N THR A 176 -14.31 14.54 -6.55
CA THR A 176 -15.65 14.54 -5.94
C THR A 176 -15.60 14.52 -4.40
N GLY A 177 -14.54 13.98 -3.79
CA GLY A 177 -14.35 13.99 -2.34
C GLY A 177 -14.21 15.38 -1.75
N HIS A 178 -13.62 16.31 -2.50
CA HIS A 178 -13.49 17.70 -2.07
C HIS A 178 -14.82 18.47 -2.09
N ALA A 179 -15.80 18.02 -2.88
CA ALA A 179 -17.12 18.60 -2.96
C ALA A 179 -18.13 17.97 -1.98
N TRP A 180 -18.01 16.66 -1.76
CA TRP A 180 -19.01 15.88 -1.03
C TRP A 180 -18.49 15.21 0.26
N GLY A 181 -17.18 14.98 0.34
CA GLY A 181 -16.53 14.38 1.49
C GLY A 181 -16.02 15.40 2.51
N THR A 182 -16.80 16.44 2.78
CA THR A 182 -16.40 17.57 3.64
C THR A 182 -16.80 17.33 5.10
N GLY A 183 -15.97 17.82 6.03
CA GLY A 183 -16.32 17.96 7.45
C GLY A 183 -17.05 19.27 7.74
N GLN A 184 -17.16 19.63 9.03
CA GLN A 184 -17.72 20.92 9.42
C GLN A 184 -16.82 22.06 8.93
N ASP A 185 -15.49 21.91 9.12
CA ASP A 185 -14.46 22.74 8.51
C ASP A 185 -13.62 21.89 7.58
N THR A 186 -13.36 22.36 6.36
CA THR A 186 -12.56 21.62 5.38
C THR A 186 -11.52 22.52 4.75
N LEU A 187 -10.27 22.06 4.79
CA LEU A 187 -9.12 22.72 4.16
C LEU A 187 -8.57 21.82 3.06
N ILE A 188 -8.34 22.38 1.88
CA ILE A 188 -7.71 21.68 0.75
C ILE A 188 -6.40 22.36 0.45
N LEU A 189 -5.29 21.64 0.64
CA LEU A 189 -3.94 22.09 0.37
C LEU A 189 -3.44 21.44 -0.93
N PRO A 190 -3.10 22.23 -1.96
CA PRO A 190 -2.50 21.69 -3.18
C PRO A 190 -1.08 21.21 -2.89
N VAL A 191 -0.78 20.01 -3.36
CA VAL A 191 0.54 19.39 -3.21
C VAL A 191 1.15 19.02 -4.55
N LEU A 192 2.48 18.91 -4.59
CA LEU A 192 3.20 18.43 -5.74
C LEU A 192 2.91 16.95 -5.98
N PRO A 193 2.62 16.51 -7.20
CA PRO A 193 2.66 15.12 -7.55
C PRO A 193 4.09 14.58 -7.49
N ARG A 194 4.23 13.27 -7.42
CA ARG A 194 5.52 12.61 -7.21
C ARG A 194 6.58 12.94 -8.27
N ASP A 195 6.16 13.09 -9.53
CA ASP A 195 7.03 13.42 -10.66
C ASP A 195 7.42 14.90 -10.72
N GLU A 196 6.82 15.73 -9.88
CA GLU A 196 7.16 17.15 -9.70
C GLU A 196 7.83 17.44 -8.35
N GLU A 197 8.05 16.42 -7.53
CA GLU A 197 8.84 16.54 -6.30
C GLU A 197 10.32 16.68 -6.66
N PRO A 198 10.98 17.80 -6.32
CA PRO A 198 12.36 18.03 -6.75
C PRO A 198 13.37 17.12 -6.07
N GLN A 199 13.05 16.57 -4.92
CA GLN A 199 13.92 15.66 -4.19
C GLN A 199 13.66 14.21 -4.59
N PRO A 200 14.70 13.34 -4.62
CA PRO A 200 14.53 11.93 -4.89
C PRO A 200 13.59 11.25 -3.90
N THR A 201 12.73 10.37 -4.41
CA THR A 201 11.75 9.62 -3.63
C THR A 201 12.09 8.15 -3.56
N THR A 202 11.71 7.48 -2.46
CA THR A 202 11.96 6.06 -2.23
C THR A 202 10.69 5.26 -2.45
N GLN A 203 10.80 4.07 -3.05
CA GLN A 203 9.70 3.16 -3.21
C GLN A 203 10.15 1.72 -3.04
N GLU A 204 9.26 0.87 -2.51
CA GLU A 204 9.43 -0.57 -2.47
C GLU A 204 8.47 -1.23 -3.44
N SER A 205 9.01 -2.07 -4.33
CA SER A 205 8.23 -2.84 -5.27
C SER A 205 7.52 -4.01 -4.56
N MET A 206 6.43 -4.50 -5.14
CA MET A 206 5.76 -5.72 -4.69
C MET A 206 6.66 -6.96 -4.71
N PHE A 207 7.76 -6.92 -5.44
CA PHE A 207 8.81 -7.96 -5.45
C PHE A 207 9.89 -7.72 -4.40
N SER A 208 9.62 -6.86 -3.43
CA SER A 208 10.49 -6.60 -2.27
C SER A 208 11.87 -6.05 -2.63
N PHE A 209 11.97 -5.27 -3.68
CA PHE A 209 13.17 -4.45 -3.91
C PHE A 209 12.86 -2.96 -3.75
N VAL A 210 13.83 -2.23 -3.24
CA VAL A 210 13.78 -0.81 -2.95
C VAL A 210 14.60 -0.05 -3.98
N ARG A 211 14.02 1.05 -4.48
CA ARG A 211 14.72 1.98 -5.37
C ARG A 211 14.54 3.41 -4.92
N ILE A 212 15.51 4.25 -5.27
CA ILE A 212 15.43 5.70 -5.15
C ILE A 212 15.28 6.27 -6.55
N SER A 213 14.19 6.96 -6.80
CA SER A 213 13.89 7.58 -8.09
C SER A 213 14.07 9.09 -8.01
N ASP A 214 14.68 9.67 -9.01
CA ASP A 214 14.77 11.13 -9.12
C ASP A 214 13.37 11.73 -9.29
N GLY A 215 13.23 12.95 -8.79
CA GLY A 215 12.03 13.75 -8.98
C GLY A 215 12.12 14.62 -10.24
N GLY A 216 11.28 15.63 -10.31
CA GLY A 216 11.23 16.55 -11.43
C GLY A 216 10.88 17.98 -10.99
N PRO A 217 10.97 18.94 -11.90
CA PRO A 217 10.63 20.32 -11.60
C PRO A 217 9.12 20.48 -11.44
N ALA A 218 8.72 21.30 -10.46
CA ALA A 218 7.33 21.70 -10.30
C ALA A 218 6.85 22.49 -11.54
N ARG A 219 5.68 22.10 -12.09
CA ARG A 219 5.08 22.80 -13.25
C ARG A 219 4.42 24.11 -12.89
N PHE A 220 3.94 24.22 -11.65
CA PHE A 220 3.23 25.41 -11.19
C PHE A 220 3.84 25.93 -9.87
N PRO A 221 3.91 27.25 -9.69
CA PRO A 221 4.26 27.83 -8.40
C PRO A 221 3.09 27.66 -7.41
N GLY A 222 3.42 27.48 -6.13
CA GLY A 222 2.44 27.47 -5.05
C GLY A 222 2.25 26.11 -4.38
N PRO A 223 1.99 24.99 -5.10
CA PRO A 223 1.94 23.68 -4.46
C PRO A 223 3.26 23.37 -3.75
N ARG A 224 3.16 22.79 -2.55
CA ARG A 224 4.32 22.35 -1.76
C ARG A 224 4.38 20.82 -1.75
N SER A 225 5.55 20.25 -1.45
CA SER A 225 5.63 18.82 -1.23
C SER A 225 4.86 18.40 0.03
N GLU A 226 4.30 17.21 0.03
CA GLU A 226 3.65 16.62 1.22
C GLU A 226 4.61 16.57 2.41
N VAL A 227 5.88 16.24 2.16
CA VAL A 227 6.93 16.21 3.18
C VAL A 227 7.15 17.59 3.81
N SER A 228 7.24 18.64 3.00
CA SER A 228 7.41 20.01 3.51
C SER A 228 6.22 20.46 4.36
N ILE A 229 4.99 20.11 3.98
CA ILE A 229 3.79 20.44 4.75
C ILE A 229 3.79 19.68 6.08
N LEU A 230 4.02 18.36 6.05
CA LEU A 230 4.02 17.53 7.26
C LEU A 230 5.15 17.95 8.22
N SER A 231 6.33 18.25 7.69
CA SER A 231 7.44 18.77 8.48
C SER A 231 7.08 20.10 9.15
N SER A 232 6.46 21.02 8.42
CA SER A 232 5.98 22.29 8.98
C SER A 232 4.93 22.09 10.10
N ILE A 233 4.01 21.15 9.92
CA ILE A 233 3.04 20.79 10.96
C ILE A 233 3.76 20.22 12.19
N GLY A 234 4.71 19.30 11.97
CA GLY A 234 5.51 18.71 13.04
C GLY A 234 6.29 19.76 13.83
N GLN A 235 6.91 20.74 13.17
CA GLN A 235 7.61 21.84 13.81
C GLN A 235 6.69 22.69 14.72
N GLN A 236 5.44 22.88 14.34
CA GLN A 236 4.48 23.64 15.13
C GLN A 236 3.91 22.82 16.30
N LEU A 237 3.64 21.53 16.10
CA LEU A 237 3.06 20.66 17.14
C LEU A 237 4.09 20.28 18.21
N PHE A 238 5.32 19.99 17.80
CA PHE A 238 6.41 19.55 18.69
C PHE A 238 7.40 20.68 18.92
N GLN A 239 6.95 21.73 19.60
CA GLN A 239 7.82 22.83 20.02
C GLN A 239 8.88 22.37 21.02
N ALA A 240 9.89 23.19 21.27
CA ALA A 240 11.09 22.87 22.04
C ALA A 240 10.83 22.24 23.45
N SER A 241 9.67 22.47 24.04
CA SER A 241 9.29 21.86 25.32
C SER A 241 8.77 20.41 25.22
N HIS A 242 8.55 19.90 24.02
CA HIS A 242 8.04 18.53 23.83
C HIS A 242 9.19 17.52 23.79
N PRO A 243 9.10 16.39 24.52
CA PRO A 243 10.21 15.40 24.59
C PRO A 243 10.70 14.87 23.24
N VAL A 244 9.82 14.80 22.26
CA VAL A 244 10.17 14.38 20.88
C VAL A 244 11.01 15.41 20.17
N ALA A 245 10.87 16.73 20.47
CA ALA A 245 11.62 17.79 19.80
C ALA A 245 13.14 17.71 20.05
N GLU A 246 13.56 17.18 21.19
CA GLU A 246 14.97 16.96 21.51
C GLU A 246 15.61 15.83 20.68
N ARG A 247 14.79 14.91 20.16
CA ARG A 247 15.23 13.69 19.49
C ARG A 247 14.93 13.63 18.01
N LEU A 248 14.02 14.48 17.54
CA LEU A 248 13.57 14.52 16.15
C LEU A 248 13.45 15.99 15.70
N ASP A 249 14.37 16.43 14.88
CA ASP A 249 14.31 17.75 14.26
C ASP A 249 13.44 17.70 12.99
N TRP A 250 12.21 18.17 13.14
CA TRP A 250 11.26 18.24 12.04
C TRP A 250 11.71 19.09 10.88
N LYS A 251 12.52 20.11 11.13
CA LYS A 251 13.08 20.97 10.05
C LYS A 251 14.06 20.18 9.18
N THR A 252 14.91 19.38 9.80
CA THR A 252 15.82 18.49 9.07
C THR A 252 15.05 17.47 8.24
N LEU A 253 13.86 17.02 8.68
CA LEU A 253 12.99 16.10 7.94
C LEU A 253 12.29 16.73 6.72
N GLU A 254 12.52 17.97 6.38
CA GLU A 254 12.21 18.48 5.04
C GLU A 254 13.11 17.85 3.96
N SER A 255 14.26 17.31 4.35
CA SER A 255 15.16 16.59 3.47
C SER A 255 14.74 15.13 3.33
N HIS A 256 14.48 14.68 2.11
CA HIS A 256 14.19 13.27 1.81
C HIS A 256 15.40 12.37 2.13
N ALA A 257 16.62 12.89 2.01
CA ALA A 257 17.82 12.16 2.42
C ALA A 257 17.83 11.92 3.93
N ALA A 258 17.51 12.93 4.74
CA ALA A 258 17.41 12.78 6.20
C ALA A 258 16.30 11.79 6.60
N ILE A 259 15.18 11.77 5.88
CA ILE A 259 14.12 10.77 6.10
C ILE A 259 14.65 9.37 5.80
N ARG A 260 15.41 9.18 4.71
CA ARG A 260 16.01 7.87 4.39
C ARG A 260 17.02 7.41 5.43
N GLU A 261 17.81 8.31 5.98
CA GLU A 261 18.71 8.01 7.10
C GLU A 261 17.93 7.53 8.34
N LEU A 262 16.85 8.23 8.68
CA LEU A 262 15.96 7.82 9.78
C LEU A 262 15.26 6.49 9.49
N MET A 263 14.81 6.25 8.26
CA MET A 263 14.24 4.97 7.85
C MET A 263 15.26 3.83 7.99
N ALA A 264 16.51 4.05 7.57
CA ALA A 264 17.58 3.06 7.69
C ALA A 264 17.94 2.75 9.17
N GLU A 265 17.77 3.73 10.06
CA GLU A 265 17.97 3.56 11.50
C GLU A 265 16.82 2.77 12.14
N LEU A 266 15.58 3.13 11.84
CA LEU A 266 14.38 2.59 12.48
C LEU A 266 13.92 1.25 11.90
N ILE A 267 14.16 1.01 10.63
CA ILE A 267 13.65 -0.16 9.89
C ILE A 267 14.84 -0.99 9.41
N PRO A 268 15.16 -2.14 10.07
CA PRO A 268 16.35 -2.94 9.72
C PRO A 268 16.45 -3.32 8.27
N ASP A 269 15.31 -3.65 7.70
CA ASP A 269 15.17 -4.06 6.29
C ASP A 269 15.60 -2.94 5.31
N TYR A 270 15.66 -1.70 5.78
CA TYR A 270 16.03 -0.52 5.01
C TYR A 270 17.43 0.02 5.33
N ALA A 271 18.20 -0.67 6.16
CA ALA A 271 19.58 -0.27 6.49
C ALA A 271 20.45 0.05 5.25
N PRO A 272 20.31 -0.68 4.10
CA PRO A 272 21.09 -0.36 2.90
C PRO A 272 20.78 1.01 2.28
N LEU A 273 19.68 1.69 2.63
CA LEU A 273 19.39 3.04 2.11
C LEU A 273 20.50 4.05 2.37
N LYS A 274 21.21 3.92 3.51
CA LYS A 274 22.34 4.80 3.83
C LYS A 274 23.41 4.83 2.76
N GLU A 275 23.73 3.66 2.20
CA GLU A 275 24.79 3.50 1.20
C GLU A 275 24.27 3.81 -0.22
N ARG A 276 22.96 3.75 -0.43
CA ARG A 276 22.31 3.90 -1.74
C ARG A 276 21.93 5.34 -2.10
N GLU A 277 22.07 6.29 -1.17
CA GLU A 277 21.76 7.70 -1.43
C GLU A 277 22.52 8.24 -2.62
N THR A 278 23.79 7.88 -2.77
CA THR A 278 24.64 8.33 -3.88
C THR A 278 24.62 7.39 -5.06
N SER A 279 24.70 6.06 -4.83
CA SER A 279 24.82 5.08 -5.92
C SER A 279 23.53 4.88 -6.70
N ARG A 280 22.38 5.13 -6.07
CA ARG A 280 21.04 4.89 -6.64
C ARG A 280 20.77 3.43 -7.02
N GLU A 281 21.61 2.51 -6.60
CA GLU A 281 21.42 1.09 -6.87
C GLU A 281 20.22 0.53 -6.11
N GLU A 282 19.43 -0.26 -6.80
CA GLU A 282 18.33 -1.02 -6.20
C GLU A 282 18.89 -2.13 -5.29
N PHE A 283 18.14 -2.45 -4.24
CA PHE A 283 18.45 -3.60 -3.39
C PHE A 283 17.18 -4.37 -3.02
N HIS A 284 17.34 -5.67 -2.81
CA HIS A 284 16.26 -6.50 -2.27
C HIS A 284 16.19 -6.37 -0.75
N VAL A 285 14.95 -6.26 -0.24
CA VAL A 285 14.72 -6.30 1.20
C VAL A 285 15.10 -7.69 1.72
N PRO A 286 16.04 -7.80 2.66
CA PRO A 286 16.51 -9.10 3.16
C PRO A 286 15.37 -9.96 3.71
N GLY A 287 15.38 -11.24 3.36
CA GLY A 287 14.42 -12.23 3.86
C GLY A 287 13.00 -12.17 3.26
N ARG A 288 12.71 -11.21 2.38
CA ARG A 288 11.42 -11.12 1.70
C ARG A 288 11.43 -11.67 0.28
N ALA A 289 12.56 -11.63 -0.40
CA ALA A 289 12.69 -12.21 -1.72
C ALA A 289 12.74 -13.74 -1.61
N LEU A 290 11.89 -14.43 -2.35
CA LEU A 290 12.01 -15.88 -2.54
C LEU A 290 13.23 -16.19 -3.42
N GLN A 291 14.40 -16.13 -2.80
CA GLN A 291 15.66 -16.48 -3.47
C GLN A 291 15.79 -17.98 -3.68
N ASN A 292 15.20 -18.78 -2.80
CA ASN A 292 15.07 -20.22 -2.92
C ASN A 292 13.58 -20.57 -2.83
N TYR A 293 13.05 -21.20 -3.87
CA TYR A 293 11.64 -21.59 -3.95
C TYR A 293 11.33 -22.74 -2.98
N GLN A 294 11.34 -22.42 -1.70
CA GLN A 294 10.89 -23.35 -0.65
C GLN A 294 9.48 -22.96 -0.26
N PHE A 295 8.56 -23.88 -0.44
CA PHE A 295 7.21 -23.74 0.07
C PHE A 295 7.21 -24.21 1.53
N PRO A 296 6.80 -23.34 2.48
CA PRO A 296 6.90 -23.64 3.91
C PRO A 296 5.84 -24.63 4.42
N THR A 297 5.18 -25.36 3.55
CA THR A 297 4.17 -26.38 3.91
C THR A 297 4.58 -27.77 3.48
#